data_1fc44409e40890602af7b2ccdc31c25c
#
_entry.id   1fc44409e40890602af7b2ccdc31c25c
#
_cell.length_a   1.000
_cell.length_b   1.000
_cell.length_c   1.000
_cell.angle_alpha   90.00
_cell.angle_beta   90.00
_cell.angle_gamma   90.00
#
_symmetry.space_group_name_H-M   'P 1'
#
loop_
_entity.id
_entity.type
_entity.pdbx_description
1 polymer ?
#
loop_
_entity_poly.entity_id
_entity_poly.type
_entity_poly.pdbx_seq_one_letter_code
_entity_poly.pdbx_strand_id
1 'polypeptide(L)'
;MISKRLKEIANLVDKNKVVFDVGSDHGLLPCFLVEEGISEKVYAGDIALGPLENGKATIEKYGLEGKVIPVFSDGLKMASKDVDIVTISGMGYQTVEHILNDSDISRYQYLIVQINKDVDLLRKYISDHGYTIEDERVVYDDFYYEIIVFNNLTIYLIKWSSKFLYKSVITTLLWRYEREKFEDILKALYKSLSPLLSYSSL
;
A
#
# COMPACT_ATOMS: atom_id res chain seq x y z
N MET A 1 -10.75 -14.18 -16.75
CA MET A 1 -10.83 -12.70 -16.89
C MET A 1 -10.92 -12.12 -15.49
N ILE A 2 -10.05 -11.18 -15.15
CA ILE A 2 -10.04 -10.53 -13.83
C ILE A 2 -11.22 -9.53 -13.74
N SER A 3 -11.81 -9.31 -12.56
CA SER A 3 -12.91 -8.38 -12.34
C SER A 3 -12.50 -6.93 -12.52
N LYS A 4 -13.47 -6.02 -12.72
CA LYS A 4 -13.19 -4.58 -12.85
C LYS A 4 -12.58 -4.01 -11.58
N ARG A 5 -13.03 -4.46 -10.42
CA ARG A 5 -12.50 -4.09 -9.10
C ARG A 5 -11.01 -4.42 -8.99
N LEU A 6 -10.63 -5.65 -9.29
CA LEU A 6 -9.23 -6.06 -9.24
C LEU A 6 -8.35 -5.38 -10.30
N LYS A 7 -8.92 -5.06 -11.49
CA LYS A 7 -8.22 -4.23 -12.49
C LYS A 7 -7.93 -2.83 -11.98
N GLU A 8 -8.90 -2.21 -11.30
CA GLU A 8 -8.68 -0.87 -10.74
C GLU A 8 -7.63 -0.89 -9.64
N ILE A 9 -7.60 -1.93 -8.78
CA ILE A 9 -6.52 -2.11 -7.82
C ILE A 9 -5.17 -2.26 -8.54
N ALA A 10 -5.10 -3.05 -9.60
CA ALA A 10 -3.86 -3.22 -10.38
C ALA A 10 -3.39 -1.92 -11.03
N ASN A 11 -4.30 -1.06 -11.50
CA ASN A 11 -3.99 0.25 -12.09
C ASN A 11 -3.35 1.23 -11.09
N LEU A 12 -3.53 1.01 -9.79
CA LEU A 12 -2.97 1.81 -8.71
C LEU A 12 -1.57 1.33 -8.28
N VAL A 13 -1.11 0.20 -8.79
CA VAL A 13 0.23 -0.33 -8.50
C VAL A 13 1.26 0.33 -9.41
N ASP A 14 2.28 0.93 -8.82
CA ASP A 14 3.43 1.48 -9.56
C ASP A 14 4.20 0.37 -10.26
N LYS A 15 4.68 0.66 -11.48
CA LYS A 15 5.46 -0.30 -12.26
C LYS A 15 6.77 -0.70 -11.58
N ASN A 16 7.17 -1.95 -11.81
CA ASN A 16 8.42 -2.54 -11.33
C ASN A 16 8.54 -2.56 -9.79
N LYS A 17 7.41 -2.65 -9.10
CA LYS A 17 7.36 -2.78 -7.64
C LYS A 17 7.09 -4.22 -7.23
N VAL A 18 7.66 -4.62 -6.10
CA VAL A 18 7.35 -5.90 -5.46
C VAL A 18 6.10 -5.73 -4.61
N VAL A 19 5.09 -6.55 -4.88
CA VAL A 19 3.78 -6.45 -4.24
C VAL A 19 3.57 -7.64 -3.30
N PHE A 20 2.92 -7.42 -2.17
CA PHE A 20 2.34 -8.46 -1.33
C PHE A 20 0.82 -8.30 -1.32
N ASP A 21 0.11 -9.28 -1.87
CA ASP A 21 -1.34 -9.34 -1.89
C ASP A 21 -1.85 -10.18 -0.72
N VAL A 22 -2.60 -9.56 0.19
CA VAL A 22 -3.10 -10.19 1.43
C VAL A 22 -4.49 -10.74 1.20
N GLY A 23 -4.68 -12.02 1.52
CA GLY A 23 -5.93 -12.75 1.24
C GLY A 23 -6.12 -12.95 -0.25
N SER A 24 -5.07 -13.42 -0.89
CA SER A 24 -4.99 -13.52 -2.35
C SER A 24 -5.98 -14.52 -2.96
N ASP A 25 -6.52 -15.45 -2.14
CA ASP A 25 -7.49 -16.48 -2.53
C ASP A 25 -7.04 -17.25 -3.78
N HIS A 26 -7.67 -17.02 -4.92
CA HIS A 26 -7.34 -17.68 -6.19
C HIS A 26 -6.08 -17.15 -6.91
N GLY A 27 -5.35 -16.19 -6.35
CA GLY A 27 -4.14 -15.61 -6.95
C GLY A 27 -4.39 -14.78 -8.21
N LEU A 28 -5.62 -14.34 -8.45
CA LEU A 28 -5.99 -13.64 -9.70
C LEU A 28 -5.31 -12.28 -9.85
N LEU A 29 -5.27 -11.46 -8.79
CA LEU A 29 -4.59 -10.17 -8.82
C LEU A 29 -3.07 -10.33 -8.97
N PRO A 30 -2.38 -11.18 -8.19
CA PRO A 30 -0.97 -11.47 -8.36
C PRO A 30 -0.60 -11.91 -9.78
N CYS A 31 -1.32 -12.86 -10.35
CA CYS A 31 -1.06 -13.33 -11.71
C CYS A 31 -1.26 -12.21 -12.73
N PHE A 32 -2.32 -11.42 -12.61
CA PHE A 32 -2.60 -10.31 -13.51
C PHE A 32 -1.49 -9.24 -13.47
N LEU A 33 -1.01 -8.88 -12.27
CA LEU A 33 0.08 -7.89 -12.12
C LEU A 33 1.35 -8.32 -12.85
N VAL A 34 1.67 -9.62 -12.84
CA VAL A 34 2.86 -10.15 -13.53
C VAL A 34 2.62 -10.30 -15.02
N GLU A 35 1.46 -10.81 -15.47
CA GLU A 35 1.13 -10.97 -16.89
C GLU A 35 1.14 -9.64 -17.65
N GLU A 36 0.58 -8.57 -17.02
CA GLU A 36 0.55 -7.23 -17.64
C GLU A 36 1.88 -6.46 -17.48
N GLY A 37 2.91 -7.09 -16.89
CA GLY A 37 4.22 -6.46 -16.71
C GLY A 37 4.18 -5.24 -15.79
N ILE A 38 3.21 -5.18 -14.86
CA ILE A 38 3.11 -4.13 -13.84
C ILE A 38 4.13 -4.42 -12.73
N SER A 39 4.22 -5.69 -12.31
CA SER A 39 5.16 -6.14 -11.30
C SER A 39 6.00 -7.31 -11.81
N GLU A 40 7.29 -7.34 -11.49
CA GLU A 40 8.16 -8.48 -11.82
C GLU A 40 8.02 -9.61 -10.80
N LYS A 41 7.53 -9.30 -9.58
CA LYS A 41 7.41 -10.24 -8.48
C LYS A 41 6.26 -9.88 -7.56
N VAL A 42 5.39 -10.84 -7.28
CA VAL A 42 4.26 -10.68 -6.36
C VAL A 42 4.22 -11.85 -5.37
N TYR A 43 4.05 -11.54 -4.10
CA TYR A 43 3.74 -12.51 -3.07
C TYR A 43 2.23 -12.62 -2.89
N ALA A 44 1.69 -13.82 -3.04
CA ALA A 44 0.27 -14.14 -2.86
C ALA A 44 0.07 -14.75 -1.47
N GLY A 45 -0.30 -13.91 -0.50
CA GLY A 45 -0.44 -14.32 0.90
C GLY A 45 -1.86 -14.78 1.22
N ASP A 46 -2.01 -15.90 1.94
CA ASP A 46 -3.28 -16.31 2.51
C ASP A 46 -3.07 -17.08 3.83
N ILE A 47 -4.03 -16.95 4.76
CA ILE A 47 -4.03 -17.65 6.04
C ILE A 47 -4.66 -19.05 5.95
N ALA A 48 -5.39 -19.34 4.88
CA ALA A 48 -6.08 -20.60 4.67
C ALA A 48 -5.40 -21.45 3.60
N LEU A 49 -5.20 -22.74 3.90
CA LEU A 49 -4.52 -23.66 2.98
C LEU A 49 -5.31 -23.88 1.67
N GLY A 50 -6.64 -23.94 1.73
CA GLY A 50 -7.47 -24.14 0.55
C GLY A 50 -7.32 -23.02 -0.49
N PRO A 51 -7.55 -21.76 -0.14
CA PRO A 51 -7.23 -20.61 -0.98
C PRO A 51 -5.79 -20.63 -1.51
N LEU A 52 -4.82 -20.91 -0.66
CA LEU A 52 -3.42 -20.97 -1.06
C LEU A 52 -3.15 -22.04 -2.15
N GLU A 53 -3.76 -23.21 -2.03
CA GLU A 53 -3.66 -24.28 -3.05
C GLU A 53 -4.36 -23.87 -4.37
N ASN A 54 -5.52 -23.20 -4.29
CA ASN A 54 -6.19 -22.64 -5.45
C ASN A 54 -5.30 -21.60 -6.16
N GLY A 55 -4.64 -20.74 -5.40
CA GLY A 55 -3.68 -19.77 -5.90
C GLY A 55 -2.52 -20.44 -6.62
N LYS A 56 -1.93 -21.51 -6.02
CA LYS A 56 -0.85 -22.28 -6.66
C LYS A 56 -1.30 -22.88 -8.00
N ALA A 57 -2.48 -23.49 -8.05
CA ALA A 57 -3.01 -24.04 -9.31
C ALA A 57 -3.21 -22.96 -10.39
N THR A 58 -3.60 -21.75 -9.98
CA THR A 58 -3.69 -20.60 -10.89
C THR A 58 -2.32 -20.18 -11.38
N ILE A 59 -1.33 -20.05 -10.51
CA ILE A 59 0.05 -19.69 -10.84
C ILE A 59 0.64 -20.67 -11.85
N GLU A 60 0.51 -21.98 -11.61
CA GLU A 60 0.96 -23.04 -12.52
C GLU A 60 0.25 -22.96 -13.87
N LYS A 61 -1.07 -22.77 -13.88
CA LYS A 61 -1.86 -22.62 -15.11
C LYS A 61 -1.38 -21.48 -16.00
N TYR A 62 -0.90 -20.39 -15.41
CA TYR A 62 -0.38 -19.22 -16.14
C TYR A 62 1.14 -19.27 -16.37
N GLY A 63 1.86 -20.29 -15.86
CA GLY A 63 3.31 -20.41 -16.00
C GLY A 63 4.09 -19.29 -15.31
N LEU A 64 3.61 -18.86 -14.13
CA LEU A 64 4.15 -17.72 -13.40
C LEU A 64 4.93 -18.13 -12.14
N GLU A 65 5.32 -19.41 -12.05
CA GLU A 65 6.12 -19.91 -10.93
C GLU A 65 7.44 -19.13 -10.81
N GLY A 66 7.80 -18.82 -9.59
CA GLY A 66 8.98 -18.01 -9.27
C GLY A 66 8.79 -16.49 -9.42
N LYS A 67 7.76 -16.04 -10.15
CA LYS A 67 7.36 -14.61 -10.21
C LYS A 67 6.20 -14.31 -9.27
N VAL A 68 5.19 -15.18 -9.23
CA VAL A 68 4.15 -15.16 -8.23
C VAL A 68 4.45 -16.22 -7.19
N ILE A 69 4.64 -15.80 -5.93
CA ILE A 69 5.10 -16.66 -4.85
C ILE A 69 3.97 -16.82 -3.82
N PRO A 70 3.36 -18.01 -3.71
CA PRO A 70 2.36 -18.26 -2.69
C PRO A 70 3.01 -18.28 -1.30
N VAL A 71 2.39 -17.60 -0.33
CA VAL A 71 2.89 -17.48 1.04
C VAL A 71 1.79 -17.79 2.04
N PHE A 72 1.98 -18.80 2.89
CA PHE A 72 1.10 -19.04 4.02
C PHE A 72 1.39 -17.96 5.09
N SER A 73 0.45 -17.04 5.28
CA SER A 73 0.65 -15.87 6.14
C SER A 73 -0.65 -15.41 6.80
N ASP A 74 -0.58 -15.16 8.09
CA ASP A 74 -1.60 -14.41 8.81
C ASP A 74 -1.34 -12.90 8.59
N GLY A 75 -2.12 -12.29 7.71
CA GLY A 75 -1.89 -10.92 7.27
C GLY A 75 -0.50 -10.72 6.68
N LEU A 76 0.27 -9.78 7.24
CA LEU A 76 1.60 -9.39 6.77
C LEU A 76 2.75 -10.04 7.54
N LYS A 77 2.49 -10.99 8.46
CA LYS A 77 3.52 -11.58 9.33
C LYS A 77 4.68 -12.24 8.59
N MET A 78 4.39 -12.82 7.42
CA MET A 78 5.40 -13.47 6.58
C MET A 78 5.79 -12.63 5.34
N ALA A 79 5.41 -11.35 5.32
CA ALA A 79 5.76 -10.49 4.21
C ALA A 79 7.28 -10.25 4.13
N SER A 80 7.85 -10.54 2.98
CA SER A 80 9.29 -10.41 2.72
C SER A 80 9.78 -8.96 2.82
N LYS A 81 11.07 -8.76 3.09
CA LYS A 81 11.67 -7.43 3.28
C LYS A 81 11.76 -6.63 1.97
N ASP A 82 11.72 -7.30 0.83
CA ASP A 82 11.77 -6.68 -0.50
C ASP A 82 10.41 -6.16 -1.01
N VAL A 83 9.34 -6.34 -0.23
CA VAL A 83 8.01 -5.83 -0.58
C VAL A 83 7.98 -4.31 -0.51
N ASP A 84 7.56 -3.68 -1.61
CA ASP A 84 7.37 -2.24 -1.73
C ASP A 84 5.93 -1.80 -1.39
N ILE A 85 4.94 -2.56 -1.92
CA ILE A 85 3.52 -2.21 -1.89
C ILE A 85 2.71 -3.37 -1.32
N VAL A 86 1.67 -3.04 -0.57
CA VAL A 86 0.71 -4.02 -0.06
C VAL A 86 -0.65 -3.79 -0.69
N THR A 87 -1.31 -4.86 -1.12
CA THR A 87 -2.73 -4.84 -1.50
C THR A 87 -3.53 -5.67 -0.50
N ILE A 88 -4.67 -5.13 -0.06
CA ILE A 88 -5.64 -5.84 0.79
C ILE A 88 -7.03 -5.60 0.20
N SER A 89 -7.70 -6.64 -0.26
CA SER A 89 -9.00 -6.46 -0.91
C SER A 89 -10.02 -7.54 -0.57
N GLY A 90 -11.31 -7.16 -0.59
CA GLY A 90 -12.43 -8.09 -0.41
C GLY A 90 -12.73 -8.47 1.04
N MET A 91 -12.14 -7.79 2.01
CA MET A 91 -12.29 -8.06 3.44
C MET A 91 -13.24 -7.06 4.13
N GLY A 92 -13.69 -7.38 5.34
CA GLY A 92 -14.38 -6.44 6.23
C GLY A 92 -13.39 -5.56 6.99
N TYR A 93 -13.85 -4.38 7.46
CA TYR A 93 -13.02 -3.43 8.20
C TYR A 93 -12.27 -4.06 9.38
N GLN A 94 -12.95 -4.83 10.23
CA GLN A 94 -12.34 -5.46 11.41
C GLN A 94 -11.15 -6.37 11.08
N THR A 95 -11.24 -7.12 9.99
CA THR A 95 -10.13 -7.97 9.52
C THR A 95 -8.96 -7.12 9.04
N VAL A 96 -9.24 -6.07 8.27
CA VAL A 96 -8.21 -5.15 7.77
C VAL A 96 -7.55 -4.40 8.92
N GLU A 97 -8.32 -3.86 9.87
CA GLU A 97 -7.79 -3.20 11.08
C GLU A 97 -6.86 -4.12 11.87
N HIS A 98 -7.25 -5.38 12.05
CA HIS A 98 -6.40 -6.38 12.73
C HIS A 98 -5.08 -6.59 11.98
N ILE A 99 -5.11 -6.76 10.65
CA ILE A 99 -3.91 -6.92 9.83
C ILE A 99 -2.98 -5.70 9.93
N LEU A 100 -3.56 -4.49 9.88
CA LEU A 100 -2.80 -3.25 9.96
C LEU A 100 -2.15 -3.04 11.33
N ASN A 101 -2.84 -3.39 12.41
CA ASN A 101 -2.34 -3.26 13.78
C ASN A 101 -1.28 -4.31 14.13
N ASP A 102 -1.34 -5.50 13.55
CA ASP A 102 -0.43 -6.61 13.83
C ASP A 102 0.92 -6.50 13.09
N SER A 103 1.11 -5.44 12.28
CA SER A 103 2.27 -5.33 11.40
C SER A 103 2.83 -3.92 11.36
N ASP A 104 4.15 -3.79 11.21
CA ASP A 104 4.77 -2.51 10.89
C ASP A 104 4.52 -2.16 9.41
N ILE A 105 3.39 -1.48 9.16
CA ILE A 105 3.01 -1.05 7.82
C ILE A 105 3.77 0.19 7.34
N SER A 106 4.50 0.86 8.23
CA SER A 106 5.27 2.08 7.90
C SER A 106 6.42 1.82 6.93
N ARG A 107 6.88 0.57 6.84
CA ARG A 107 7.98 0.17 5.95
C ARG A 107 7.61 0.14 4.46
N TYR A 108 6.32 0.05 4.13
CA TYR A 108 5.86 -0.01 2.75
C TYR A 108 5.77 1.39 2.14
N GLN A 109 5.89 1.49 0.82
CA GLN A 109 5.77 2.78 0.13
C GLN A 109 4.35 3.31 0.27
N TYR A 110 3.37 2.45 0.04
CA TYR A 110 1.95 2.70 0.27
C TYR A 110 1.17 1.39 0.33
N LEU A 111 -0.04 1.48 0.82
CA LEU A 111 -1.01 0.40 0.83
C LEU A 111 -2.19 0.75 -0.06
N ILE A 112 -2.70 -0.23 -0.79
CA ILE A 112 -3.94 -0.16 -1.57
C ILE A 112 -4.95 -1.05 -0.87
N VAL A 113 -5.98 -0.44 -0.30
CA VAL A 113 -6.95 -1.16 0.52
C VAL A 113 -8.36 -0.98 -0.02
N GLN A 114 -9.06 -2.09 -0.25
CA GLN A 114 -10.47 -2.14 -0.58
C GLN A 114 -11.20 -2.99 0.46
N ILE A 115 -12.15 -2.39 1.15
CA ILE A 115 -13.01 -3.08 2.10
C ILE A 115 -14.47 -3.11 1.59
N ASN A 116 -15.21 -4.13 2.03
CA ASN A 116 -16.55 -4.37 1.49
C ASN A 116 -17.62 -3.44 2.10
N LYS A 117 -17.37 -2.87 3.26
CA LYS A 117 -18.27 -1.98 4.00
C LYS A 117 -17.50 -1.20 5.07
N ASP A 118 -18.14 -0.18 5.63
CA ASP A 118 -17.61 0.63 6.74
C ASP A 118 -16.31 1.38 6.35
N VAL A 119 -16.25 1.93 5.12
CA VAL A 119 -15.05 2.59 4.56
C VAL A 119 -14.69 3.87 5.33
N ASP A 120 -15.67 4.52 5.93
CA ASP A 120 -15.50 5.65 6.86
C ASP A 120 -14.64 5.28 8.09
N LEU A 121 -14.77 4.05 8.59
CA LEU A 121 -13.90 3.56 9.67
C LEU A 121 -12.45 3.40 9.21
N LEU A 122 -12.22 2.97 7.97
CA LEU A 122 -10.86 2.90 7.41
C LEU A 122 -10.25 4.30 7.25
N ARG A 123 -11.00 5.28 6.76
CA ARG A 123 -10.54 6.69 6.70
C ARG A 123 -10.21 7.24 8.07
N LYS A 124 -11.05 6.93 9.07
CA LYS A 124 -10.79 7.30 10.46
C LYS A 124 -9.51 6.65 10.98
N TYR A 125 -9.33 5.35 10.77
CA TYR A 125 -8.10 4.63 11.15
C TYR A 125 -6.86 5.29 10.56
N ILE A 126 -6.86 5.57 9.25
CA ILE A 126 -5.76 6.21 8.53
C ILE A 126 -5.41 7.56 9.19
N SER A 127 -6.42 8.39 9.45
CA SER A 127 -6.25 9.70 10.10
C SER A 127 -5.72 9.58 11.53
N ASP A 128 -6.31 8.71 12.35
CA ASP A 128 -5.96 8.55 13.77
C ASP A 128 -4.53 8.03 13.96
N HIS A 129 -4.00 7.27 13.00
CA HIS A 129 -2.64 6.73 13.03
C HIS A 129 -1.60 7.57 12.27
N GLY A 130 -2.00 8.77 11.82
CA GLY A 130 -1.08 9.72 11.17
C GLY A 130 -0.64 9.31 9.77
N TYR A 131 -1.41 8.45 9.09
CA TYR A 131 -1.21 8.15 7.67
C TYR A 131 -1.91 9.18 6.79
N THR A 132 -1.52 9.25 5.52
CA THR A 132 -2.09 10.17 4.54
C THR A 132 -2.74 9.39 3.41
N ILE A 133 -3.98 9.76 3.06
CA ILE A 133 -4.65 9.24 1.87
C ILE A 133 -4.06 9.95 0.65
N GLU A 134 -3.50 9.18 -0.29
CA GLU A 134 -2.89 9.64 -1.53
C GLU A 134 -3.87 9.64 -2.70
N ASP A 135 -4.72 8.62 -2.77
CA ASP A 135 -5.73 8.48 -3.83
C ASP A 135 -6.95 7.70 -3.31
N GLU A 136 -8.11 8.00 -3.87
CA GLU A 136 -9.33 7.25 -3.63
C GLU A 136 -10.04 7.02 -4.95
N ARG A 137 -10.50 5.79 -5.17
CA ARG A 137 -11.21 5.39 -6.37
C ARG A 137 -12.53 4.72 -6.03
N VAL A 138 -13.50 4.94 -6.89
CA VAL A 138 -14.79 4.22 -6.87
C VAL A 138 -14.93 3.45 -8.17
N VAL A 139 -15.16 2.15 -8.07
CA VAL A 139 -15.36 1.28 -9.22
C VAL A 139 -16.69 0.54 -9.10
N TYR A 140 -17.43 0.46 -10.20
CA TYR A 140 -18.65 -0.35 -10.31
C TYR A 140 -18.32 -1.73 -10.90
N ASP A 141 -18.55 -2.77 -10.09
CA ASP A 141 -18.37 -4.19 -10.44
C ASP A 141 -19.44 -4.99 -9.71
N ASP A 142 -20.66 -5.02 -10.27
CA ASP A 142 -21.93 -5.43 -9.66
C ASP A 142 -22.39 -4.58 -8.47
N PHE A 143 -21.47 -4.06 -7.68
CA PHE A 143 -21.63 -3.09 -6.61
C PHE A 143 -20.61 -1.96 -6.77
N TYR A 144 -20.80 -0.89 -6.00
CA TYR A 144 -19.77 0.15 -5.88
C TYR A 144 -18.76 -0.25 -4.82
N TYR A 145 -17.48 -0.26 -5.21
CA TYR A 145 -16.36 -0.53 -4.33
C TYR A 145 -15.48 0.71 -4.22
N GLU A 146 -15.14 1.07 -3.01
CA GLU A 146 -14.19 2.13 -2.71
C GLU A 146 -12.82 1.54 -2.46
N ILE A 147 -11.80 2.10 -3.10
CA ILE A 147 -10.39 1.71 -2.99
C ILE A 147 -9.64 2.91 -2.46
N ILE A 148 -8.91 2.74 -1.37
CA ILE A 148 -8.12 3.79 -0.74
C ILE A 148 -6.63 3.45 -0.87
N VAL A 149 -5.84 4.41 -1.33
CA VAL A 149 -4.39 4.36 -1.32
C VAL A 149 -3.88 5.27 -0.21
N PHE A 150 -3.06 4.75 0.69
CA PHE A 150 -2.51 5.55 1.77
C PHE A 150 -1.08 5.14 2.13
N ASN A 151 -0.32 6.07 2.72
CA ASN A 151 1.06 5.86 3.12
C ASN A 151 1.40 6.58 4.44
N ASN A 152 2.64 6.37 4.89
CA ASN A 152 3.24 7.17 5.96
C ASN A 152 4.04 8.33 5.34
N LEU A 153 3.48 9.53 5.38
CA LEU A 153 4.09 10.75 4.82
C LEU A 153 5.53 10.98 5.31
N THR A 154 5.81 10.64 6.56
CA THR A 154 7.16 10.82 7.15
C THR A 154 8.21 9.98 6.42
N ILE A 155 7.87 8.73 6.05
CA ILE A 155 8.80 7.85 5.33
C ILE A 155 8.96 8.30 3.87
N TYR A 156 7.91 8.79 3.24
CA TYR A 156 7.98 9.35 1.90
C TYR A 156 8.96 10.54 1.85
N LEU A 157 8.87 11.45 2.80
CA LEU A 157 9.78 12.60 2.92
C LEU A 157 11.23 12.17 3.19
N ILE A 158 11.46 11.15 4.01
CA ILE A 158 12.81 10.60 4.29
C ILE A 158 13.37 9.90 3.04
N LYS A 159 12.60 9.08 2.34
CA LYS A 159 13.00 8.42 1.09
C LYS A 159 13.26 9.45 -0.02
N TRP A 160 12.43 10.49 -0.11
CA TRP A 160 12.61 11.58 -1.07
C TRP A 160 13.88 12.36 -0.77
N SER A 161 14.14 12.75 0.47
CA SER A 161 15.35 13.45 0.89
C SER A 161 16.62 12.63 0.67
N SER A 162 16.61 11.32 0.94
CA SER A 162 17.76 10.43 0.72
C SER A 162 18.08 10.23 -0.78
N LYS A 163 17.06 10.22 -1.64
CA LYS A 163 17.24 10.11 -3.09
C LYS A 163 17.88 11.37 -3.69
N PHE A 164 17.69 12.53 -3.08
CA PHE A 164 18.33 13.80 -3.46
C PHE A 164 19.74 13.95 -2.88
N LEU A 165 20.07 13.36 -1.74
CA LEU A 165 21.39 13.41 -1.15
C LEU A 165 22.48 12.68 -1.96
N TYR A 166 22.13 11.83 -2.91
CA TYR A 166 23.09 10.99 -3.66
C TYR A 166 23.52 11.55 -5.03
N LYS A 167 23.03 12.71 -5.47
CA LYS A 167 23.43 13.31 -6.76
C LYS A 167 24.15 14.65 -6.58
N SER A 168 25.49 14.57 -6.47
CA SER A 168 26.54 15.54 -6.85
C SER A 168 26.42 17.05 -6.45
N VAL A 169 27.56 17.69 -6.33
CA VAL A 169 27.89 19.07 -5.92
C VAL A 169 27.00 20.19 -6.51
N ILE A 170 26.36 19.98 -7.65
CA ILE A 170 25.37 20.91 -8.24
C ILE A 170 24.07 20.95 -7.39
N THR A 171 23.76 19.85 -6.70
CA THR A 171 22.61 19.75 -5.79
C THR A 171 22.79 20.57 -4.51
N THR A 172 23.98 20.95 -4.12
CA THR A 172 24.20 21.69 -2.85
C THR A 172 23.64 23.12 -2.91
N LEU A 173 23.65 23.75 -4.08
CA LEU A 173 23.08 25.11 -4.27
C LEU A 173 21.55 25.04 -4.45
N LEU A 174 21.05 24.04 -5.20
CA LEU A 174 19.62 23.76 -5.31
C LEU A 174 19.06 23.28 -3.98
N TRP A 175 19.82 22.45 -3.23
CA TRP A 175 19.45 21.95 -1.91
C TRP A 175 19.31 23.07 -0.87
N ARG A 176 20.15 24.12 -0.93
CA ARG A 176 20.02 25.29 -0.06
C ARG A 176 18.74 26.08 -0.34
N TYR A 177 18.43 26.26 -1.61
CA TYR A 177 17.21 26.95 -2.05
C TYR A 177 15.94 26.14 -1.73
N GLU A 178 15.97 24.84 -1.96
CA GLU A 178 14.86 23.92 -1.65
C GLU A 178 14.70 23.68 -0.15
N ARG A 179 15.80 23.71 0.62
CA ARG A 179 15.76 23.60 2.07
C ARG A 179 15.08 24.79 2.73
N GLU A 180 15.35 26.01 2.27
CA GLU A 180 14.66 27.22 2.78
C GLU A 180 13.15 27.13 2.52
N LYS A 181 12.76 26.69 1.34
CA LYS A 181 11.36 26.47 0.97
C LYS A 181 10.70 25.36 1.77
N PHE A 182 11.44 24.30 2.05
CA PHE A 182 10.98 23.17 2.88
C PHE A 182 10.83 23.57 4.36
N GLU A 183 11.76 24.35 4.90
CA GLU A 183 11.67 24.90 6.26
C GLU A 183 10.46 25.83 6.42
N ASP A 184 10.15 26.61 5.39
CA ASP A 184 8.96 27.47 5.40
C ASP A 184 7.66 26.68 5.31
N ILE A 185 7.62 25.58 4.56
CA ILE A 185 6.50 24.65 4.53
C ILE A 185 6.33 23.95 5.89
N LEU A 186 7.42 23.50 6.52
CA LEU A 186 7.38 22.90 7.85
C LEU A 186 6.91 23.90 8.92
N LYS A 187 7.35 25.14 8.87
CA LYS A 187 6.88 26.21 9.77
C LYS A 187 5.40 26.52 9.55
N ALA A 188 4.95 26.55 8.31
CA ALA A 188 3.53 26.74 7.98
C ALA A 188 2.65 25.57 8.46
N LEU A 189 3.11 24.33 8.28
CA LEU A 189 2.45 23.13 8.79
C LEU A 189 2.43 23.11 10.32
N TYR A 190 3.55 23.40 10.98
CA TYR A 190 3.63 23.48 12.44
C TYR A 190 2.68 24.55 12.99
N LYS A 191 2.62 25.72 12.32
CA LYS A 191 1.70 26.81 12.71
C LYS A 191 0.23 26.44 12.51
N SER A 192 -0.09 25.63 11.50
CA SER A 192 -1.46 25.14 11.28
C SER A 192 -1.86 24.02 12.22
N LEU A 193 -0.90 23.20 12.68
CA LEU A 193 -1.14 22.05 13.57
C LEU A 193 -1.01 22.40 15.06
N SER A 194 -0.30 23.48 15.41
CA SER A 194 -0.10 23.87 16.81
C SER A 194 -1.39 24.15 17.60
N PRO A 195 -2.49 24.67 17.00
CA PRO A 195 -3.77 24.80 17.73
C PRO A 195 -4.42 23.44 18.05
N LEU A 196 -4.16 22.40 17.25
CA LEU A 196 -4.71 21.06 17.44
C LEU A 196 -3.95 20.27 18.52
N LEU A 197 -2.65 20.55 18.66
CA LEU A 197 -1.79 19.92 19.68
C LEU A 197 -2.00 20.50 21.11
N SER A 198 -2.60 21.68 21.22
CA SER A 198 -2.91 22.30 22.52
C SER A 198 -4.22 21.80 23.16
N TYR A 199 -5.01 20.98 22.46
CA TYR A 199 -6.26 20.41 22.96
C TYR A 199 -6.14 18.99 23.54
N SER A 200 -4.94 18.40 23.58
CA SER A 200 -4.72 17.04 24.12
C SER A 200 -4.19 16.99 25.56
N SER A 201 -4.27 18.12 26.30
CA SER A 201 -3.91 18.19 27.71
C SER A 201 -5.02 18.88 28.53
N LEU A 202 -6.20 18.24 28.55
CA LEU A 202 -7.24 18.46 29.62
C LEU A 202 -7.90 17.11 29.89
#